data_bcf38c4777ba59b19e72cc0054d25919
#
_entry.id   bcf38c4777ba59b19e72cc0054d25919
#
_cell.length_a   1.000
_cell.length_b   1.000
_cell.length_c   1.000
_cell.angle_alpha   90.00
_cell.angle_beta   90.00
_cell.angle_gamma   90.00
#
_symmetry.space_group_name_H-M   'P 1'
#
loop_
_entity.id
_entity.type
_entity.pdbx_description
1 polymer ?
#
loop_
_entity_poly.entity_id
_entity_poly.type
_entity_poly.pdbx_seq_one_letter_code
_entity_poly.pdbx_strand_id
1 'polypeptide(L)'
;VNGTILNANALFRRFNLSRFAEVDSEIILRMADDTLRDGCIDIPAFKERLAMCRGSMSAVMASKLDPTTVVVIKGNKPLGLRYHPEHRVMVYASDPAYLDVALQPETGWQEVTTKRMSIMTFHCDDLPKFSSEPFRLAATNGQTGFRRFTGWEAQETDEEQDQ
;
A
#
# COMPACT_ATOMS: atom_id res chain seq x y z
N VAL A 1 -1.80 -3.80 -2.22
CA VAL A 1 -2.20 -2.67 -1.37
C VAL A 1 -2.55 -3.17 0.02
N ASN A 2 -2.06 -2.49 1.05
CA ASN A 2 -2.44 -2.70 2.44
C ASN A 2 -3.23 -1.46 2.91
N GLY A 3 -4.52 -1.60 3.21
CA GLY A 3 -5.34 -0.48 3.67
C GLY A 3 -6.76 -0.46 3.11
N THR A 4 -7.46 0.65 3.34
CA THR A 4 -8.85 0.87 2.90
C THR A 4 -9.02 2.31 2.43
N ILE A 5 -9.62 2.50 1.25
CA ILE A 5 -9.94 3.81 0.67
C ILE A 5 -11.44 4.07 0.83
N LEU A 6 -11.79 4.82 1.85
CA LEU A 6 -13.19 5.05 2.28
C LEU A 6 -14.06 5.75 1.22
N ASN A 7 -13.46 6.55 0.37
CA ASN A 7 -14.16 7.33 -0.66
C ASN A 7 -13.87 6.86 -2.10
N ALA A 8 -13.47 5.59 -2.29
CA ALA A 8 -13.12 5.04 -3.59
C ALA A 8 -14.22 5.28 -4.64
N ASN A 9 -15.49 4.98 -4.33
CA ASN A 9 -16.62 5.18 -5.25
C ASN A 9 -16.80 6.65 -5.69
N ALA A 10 -16.52 7.60 -4.80
CA ALA A 10 -16.60 9.02 -5.14
C ALA A 10 -15.43 9.43 -6.07
N LEU A 11 -14.24 8.86 -5.87
CA LEU A 11 -13.09 9.12 -6.71
C LEU A 11 -13.24 8.50 -8.11
N PHE A 12 -13.77 7.28 -8.22
CA PHE A 12 -14.12 6.68 -9.52
C PHE A 12 -15.03 7.60 -10.34
N ARG A 13 -16.09 8.12 -9.72
CA ARG A 13 -17.00 9.06 -10.40
C ARG A 13 -16.33 10.39 -10.73
N ARG A 14 -15.56 10.96 -9.79
CA ARG A 14 -14.90 12.26 -9.95
C ARG A 14 -13.95 12.29 -11.13
N PHE A 15 -13.18 11.22 -11.30
CA PHE A 15 -12.18 11.11 -12.37
C PHE A 15 -12.69 10.38 -13.62
N ASN A 16 -13.98 9.99 -13.63
CA ASN A 16 -14.60 9.23 -14.72
C ASN A 16 -13.79 7.96 -15.07
N LEU A 17 -13.31 7.24 -14.04
CA LEU A 17 -12.51 6.04 -14.22
C LEU A 17 -13.39 4.79 -14.28
N SER A 18 -13.06 3.88 -15.17
CA SER A 18 -13.69 2.56 -15.23
C SER A 18 -13.28 1.70 -14.04
N ARG A 19 -14.24 0.97 -13.49
CA ARG A 19 -14.02 0.00 -12.41
C ARG A 19 -14.14 -1.42 -12.95
N PHE A 20 -13.21 -2.30 -12.61
CA PHE A 20 -13.17 -3.70 -13.06
C PHE A 20 -13.28 -4.70 -11.93
N ALA A 21 -12.98 -4.28 -10.69
CA ALA A 21 -13.09 -5.10 -9.50
C ALA A 21 -13.93 -4.40 -8.41
N GLU A 22 -14.48 -5.17 -7.47
CA GLU A 22 -15.28 -4.63 -6.36
C GLU A 22 -14.44 -4.19 -5.15
N VAL A 23 -13.11 -4.07 -5.31
CA VAL A 23 -12.21 -3.67 -4.24
C VAL A 23 -11.95 -2.16 -4.27
N ASP A 24 -11.94 -1.54 -3.11
CA ASP A 24 -11.71 -0.10 -2.95
C ASP A 24 -10.30 0.33 -3.37
N SER A 25 -9.31 -0.53 -3.18
CA SER A 25 -7.92 -0.27 -3.53
C SER A 25 -7.64 -0.21 -5.03
N GLU A 26 -8.55 -0.68 -5.89
CA GLU A 26 -8.43 -0.55 -7.34
C GLU A 26 -8.30 0.92 -7.77
N ILE A 27 -8.95 1.85 -7.06
CA ILE A 27 -8.88 3.29 -7.38
C ILE A 27 -7.44 3.80 -7.44
N ILE A 28 -6.54 3.26 -6.60
CA ILE A 28 -5.14 3.69 -6.59
C ILE A 28 -4.46 3.35 -7.91
N LEU A 29 -4.68 2.12 -8.42
CA LEU A 29 -4.15 1.68 -9.70
C LEU A 29 -4.75 2.48 -10.84
N ARG A 30 -6.07 2.73 -10.82
CA ARG A 30 -6.74 3.52 -11.86
C ARG A 30 -6.28 4.97 -11.90
N MET A 31 -6.03 5.57 -10.75
CA MET A 31 -5.45 6.91 -10.69
C MET A 31 -4.01 6.93 -11.19
N ALA A 32 -3.22 5.89 -10.92
CA ALA A 32 -1.88 5.76 -11.47
C ALA A 32 -1.91 5.60 -13.00
N ASP A 33 -2.76 4.71 -13.54
CA ASP A 33 -2.95 4.53 -14.98
C ASP A 33 -3.34 5.86 -15.67
N ASP A 34 -4.27 6.62 -15.08
CA ASP A 34 -4.75 7.88 -15.64
C ASP A 34 -3.71 9.02 -15.55
N THR A 35 -2.64 8.83 -14.81
CA THR A 35 -1.50 9.77 -14.74
C THR A 35 -0.28 9.30 -15.52
N LEU A 36 -0.41 8.24 -16.33
CA LEU A 36 0.69 7.78 -17.18
C LEU A 36 1.03 8.83 -18.25
N ARG A 37 2.32 9.12 -18.39
CA ARG A 37 2.90 9.93 -19.46
C ARG A 37 4.13 9.21 -20.01
N ASP A 38 4.17 9.01 -21.31
CA ASP A 38 5.24 8.31 -22.00
C ASP A 38 5.59 6.94 -21.37
N GLY A 39 4.57 6.22 -20.89
CA GLY A 39 4.69 4.91 -20.26
C GLY A 39 5.03 4.93 -18.76
N CYS A 40 5.40 6.09 -18.20
CA CYS A 40 5.75 6.22 -16.79
C CYS A 40 4.64 6.92 -15.99
N ILE A 41 4.54 6.61 -14.69
CA ILE A 41 3.61 7.32 -13.80
C ILE A 41 4.14 8.73 -13.55
N ASP A 42 3.34 9.75 -13.89
CA ASP A 42 3.61 11.14 -13.50
C ASP A 42 3.41 11.28 -11.98
N ILE A 43 4.49 11.17 -11.22
CA ILE A 43 4.46 11.19 -9.75
C ILE A 43 3.82 12.47 -9.19
N PRO A 44 4.14 13.69 -9.67
CA PRO A 44 3.45 14.91 -9.27
C PRO A 44 1.93 14.84 -9.46
N ALA A 45 1.45 14.48 -10.65
CA ALA A 45 0.03 14.35 -10.93
C ALA A 45 -0.64 13.25 -10.09
N PHE A 46 0.03 12.13 -9.89
CA PHE A 46 -0.45 11.04 -9.05
C PHE A 46 -0.58 11.46 -7.58
N LYS A 47 0.37 12.22 -7.04
CA LYS A 47 0.30 12.78 -5.67
C LYS A 47 -0.93 13.66 -5.46
N GLU A 48 -1.27 14.50 -6.43
CA GLU A 48 -2.48 15.34 -6.38
C GLU A 48 -3.75 14.49 -6.25
N ARG A 49 -3.82 13.37 -6.96
CA ARG A 49 -4.94 12.42 -6.86
C ARG A 49 -4.95 11.70 -5.51
N LEU A 50 -3.82 11.23 -5.05
CA LEU A 50 -3.69 10.58 -3.73
C LEU A 50 -4.11 11.52 -2.59
N ALA A 51 -3.87 12.83 -2.72
CA ALA A 51 -4.28 13.83 -1.73
C ALA A 51 -5.80 13.92 -1.55
N MET A 52 -6.60 13.37 -2.46
CA MET A 52 -8.06 13.30 -2.35
C MET A 52 -8.54 11.99 -1.71
N CYS A 53 -7.68 10.99 -1.56
CA CYS A 53 -8.03 9.72 -0.91
C CYS A 53 -8.24 9.92 0.58
N ARG A 54 -9.32 9.35 1.12
CA ARG A 54 -9.62 9.26 2.55
C ARG A 54 -9.42 7.82 3.01
N GLY A 55 -8.77 7.64 4.14
CA GLY A 55 -8.56 6.30 4.71
C GLY A 55 -7.12 6.00 5.05
N SER A 56 -6.71 4.79 4.78
CA SER A 56 -5.36 4.31 5.09
C SER A 56 -4.82 3.46 3.97
N MET A 57 -3.53 3.59 3.68
CA MET A 57 -2.88 2.80 2.64
C MET A 57 -1.37 2.68 2.84
N SER A 58 -0.82 1.61 2.31
CA SER A 58 0.52 1.47 1.77
C SER A 58 0.44 0.52 0.59
N ALA A 59 1.22 0.73 -0.46
CA ALA A 59 1.14 -0.05 -1.68
C ALA A 59 2.51 -0.20 -2.35
N VAL A 60 2.66 -1.31 -3.08
CA VAL A 60 3.75 -1.52 -4.04
C VAL A 60 3.10 -1.74 -5.39
N MET A 61 3.59 -1.06 -6.41
CA MET A 61 3.05 -1.09 -7.77
C MET A 61 4.15 -1.24 -8.79
N ALA A 62 3.87 -2.00 -9.85
CA ALA A 62 4.68 -2.08 -11.06
C ALA A 62 3.75 -1.97 -12.27
N SER A 63 4.26 -1.44 -13.37
CA SER A 63 3.53 -1.31 -14.63
C SER A 63 4.16 -2.18 -15.71
N LYS A 64 3.31 -2.78 -16.56
CA LYS A 64 3.80 -3.46 -17.78
C LYS A 64 4.37 -2.50 -18.81
N LEU A 65 3.99 -1.22 -18.76
CA LEU A 65 4.47 -0.17 -19.66
C LEU A 65 5.85 0.36 -19.24
N ASP A 66 6.19 0.22 -17.94
CA ASP A 66 7.50 0.53 -17.38
C ASP A 66 7.94 -0.62 -16.45
N PRO A 67 8.46 -1.72 -17.02
CA PRO A 67 8.80 -2.93 -16.26
C PRO A 67 10.06 -2.75 -15.39
N THR A 68 10.78 -1.66 -15.56
CA THR A 68 12.01 -1.37 -14.81
C THR A 68 11.77 -0.51 -13.59
N THR A 69 10.57 0.03 -13.43
CA THR A 69 10.23 0.93 -12.32
C THR A 69 9.23 0.29 -11.36
N VAL A 70 9.54 0.38 -10.07
CA VAL A 70 8.63 0.00 -8.98
C VAL A 70 8.31 1.24 -8.16
N VAL A 71 7.02 1.53 -8.01
CA VAL A 71 6.53 2.63 -7.17
C VAL A 71 6.05 2.08 -5.84
N VAL A 72 6.61 2.60 -4.75
CA VAL A 72 6.24 2.23 -3.39
C VAL A 72 5.58 3.43 -2.70
N ILE A 73 4.34 3.26 -2.28
CA ILE A 73 3.60 4.25 -1.49
C ILE A 73 3.67 3.82 -0.03
N LYS A 74 4.48 4.51 0.77
CA LYS A 74 4.49 4.35 2.23
C LYS A 74 3.55 5.36 2.86
N GLY A 75 2.31 4.98 3.03
CA GLY A 75 1.28 5.79 3.70
C GLY A 75 1.30 5.62 5.22
N ASN A 76 0.11 5.47 5.79
CA ASN A 76 -0.12 5.32 7.23
C ASN A 76 -0.31 3.85 7.67
N LYS A 77 -0.15 2.87 6.77
CA LYS A 77 -0.12 1.44 7.08
C LYS A 77 1.32 0.92 7.13
N PRO A 78 1.59 -0.15 7.90
CA PRO A 78 2.90 -0.80 7.90
C PRO A 78 3.29 -1.24 6.49
N LEU A 79 4.58 -1.21 6.21
CA LEU A 79 5.22 -1.75 5.02
C LEU A 79 6.72 -1.86 5.32
N GLY A 80 7.28 -3.04 5.20
CA GLY A 80 8.70 -3.31 5.30
C GLY A 80 9.32 -3.60 3.95
N LEU A 81 10.56 -3.18 3.77
CA LEU A 81 11.40 -3.50 2.61
C LEU A 81 12.74 -4.02 3.10
N ARG A 82 13.27 -5.07 2.46
CA ARG A 82 14.61 -5.59 2.67
C ARG A 82 15.30 -5.78 1.32
N TYR A 83 16.58 -5.49 1.27
CA TYR A 83 17.41 -5.65 0.07
C TYR A 83 18.59 -6.59 0.37
N HIS A 84 18.87 -7.51 -0.54
CA HIS A 84 20.06 -8.37 -0.49
C HIS A 84 21.03 -7.96 -1.59
N PRO A 85 22.23 -7.42 -1.26
CA PRO A 85 23.16 -6.87 -2.25
C PRO A 85 23.75 -7.92 -3.17
N GLU A 86 24.08 -9.11 -2.68
CA GLU A 86 24.67 -10.17 -3.50
C GLU A 86 23.68 -10.74 -4.51
N HIS A 87 22.42 -10.94 -4.09
CA HIS A 87 21.34 -11.43 -4.95
C HIS A 87 20.70 -10.35 -5.79
N ARG A 88 20.95 -9.06 -5.48
CA ARG A 88 20.31 -7.91 -6.11
C ARG A 88 18.78 -8.00 -6.09
N VAL A 89 18.24 -8.49 -4.99
CA VAL A 89 16.80 -8.71 -4.80
C VAL A 89 16.28 -7.79 -3.70
N MET A 90 15.12 -7.20 -3.96
CA MET A 90 14.34 -6.48 -2.95
C MET A 90 13.05 -7.25 -2.68
N VAL A 91 12.74 -7.43 -1.40
CA VAL A 91 11.50 -8.06 -0.94
C VAL A 91 10.70 -7.09 -0.07
N TYR A 92 9.39 -7.29 -0.03
CA TYR A 92 8.51 -6.45 0.78
C TYR A 92 7.44 -7.28 1.48
N ALA A 93 6.95 -6.75 2.60
CA ALA A 93 5.77 -7.28 3.29
C ALA A 93 4.93 -6.14 3.88
N SER A 94 3.65 -6.41 4.09
CA SER A 94 2.72 -5.48 4.74
C SER A 94 3.06 -5.23 6.21
N ASP A 95 3.77 -6.16 6.86
CA ASP A 95 4.33 -5.98 8.19
C ASP A 95 5.83 -6.34 8.17
N PRO A 96 6.74 -5.47 8.64
CA PRO A 96 8.16 -5.76 8.71
C PRO A 96 8.50 -7.04 9.48
N ALA A 97 7.73 -7.38 10.51
CA ALA A 97 7.93 -8.60 11.30
C ALA A 97 7.85 -9.89 10.47
N TYR A 98 7.06 -9.90 9.40
CA TYR A 98 7.00 -11.05 8.50
C TYR A 98 8.31 -11.25 7.73
N LEU A 99 8.99 -10.17 7.36
CA LEU A 99 10.31 -10.25 6.73
C LEU A 99 11.35 -10.74 7.72
N ASP A 100 11.30 -10.27 8.96
CA ASP A 100 12.24 -10.69 9.98
C ASP A 100 12.16 -12.20 10.24
N VAL A 101 10.95 -12.77 10.24
CA VAL A 101 10.76 -14.22 10.37
C VAL A 101 11.16 -14.98 9.10
N ALA A 102 10.73 -14.50 7.93
CA ALA A 102 10.94 -15.23 6.67
C ALA A 102 12.40 -15.25 6.22
N LEU A 103 13.18 -14.23 6.59
CA LEU A 103 14.55 -14.05 6.13
C LEU A 103 15.60 -14.49 7.18
N GLN A 104 15.19 -14.95 8.36
CA GLN A 104 16.06 -15.37 9.45
C GLN A 104 17.16 -16.37 9.10
N PRO A 105 16.94 -17.37 8.23
CA PRO A 105 18.00 -18.34 7.91
C PRO A 105 19.16 -17.75 7.11
N GLU A 106 18.94 -16.64 6.44
CA GLU A 106 19.89 -16.03 5.51
C GLU A 106 20.40 -14.69 6.04
N THR A 107 21.71 -14.51 5.98
CA THR A 107 22.38 -13.27 6.35
C THR A 107 22.54 -12.34 5.14
N GLY A 108 22.81 -11.06 5.37
CA GLY A 108 23.09 -10.11 4.29
C GLY A 108 21.91 -9.21 3.91
N TRP A 109 20.72 -9.46 4.42
CA TRP A 109 19.57 -8.59 4.23
C TRP A 109 19.73 -7.23 4.93
N GLN A 110 19.53 -6.18 4.18
CA GLN A 110 19.60 -4.80 4.65
C GLN A 110 18.23 -4.17 4.67
N GLU A 111 17.92 -3.42 5.73
CA GLU A 111 16.68 -2.67 5.79
C GLU A 111 16.72 -1.49 4.83
N VAL A 112 15.70 -1.36 3.99
CA VAL A 112 15.45 -0.16 3.20
C VAL A 112 14.51 0.75 4.01
N THR A 113 15.07 1.82 4.57
CA THR A 113 14.30 2.74 5.41
C THR A 113 13.21 3.44 4.61
N THR A 114 11.96 3.29 5.07
CA THR A 114 10.80 3.92 4.46
C THR A 114 10.28 5.06 5.32
N LYS A 115 10.15 6.25 4.73
CA LYS A 115 9.55 7.39 5.43
C LYS A 115 8.03 7.35 5.30
N ARG A 116 7.32 7.51 6.42
CA ARG A 116 5.85 7.63 6.41
C ARG A 116 5.40 8.79 5.54
N MET A 117 4.30 8.61 4.80
CA MET A 117 3.71 9.59 3.87
C MET A 117 4.69 10.00 2.75
N SER A 118 5.36 9.02 2.16
CA SER A 118 6.22 9.19 0.99
C SER A 118 5.89 8.23 -0.14
N ILE A 119 6.11 8.69 -1.35
CA ILE A 119 6.16 7.86 -2.56
C ILE A 119 7.64 7.69 -2.89
N MET A 120 8.05 6.46 -3.08
CA MET A 120 9.41 6.09 -3.47
C MET A 120 9.37 5.45 -4.84
N THR A 121 10.29 5.83 -5.72
CA THR A 121 10.44 5.26 -7.05
C THR A 121 11.79 4.58 -7.13
N PHE A 122 11.76 3.27 -7.36
CA PHE A 122 12.94 2.42 -7.54
C PHE A 122 13.11 2.07 -9.01
N HIS A 123 14.34 2.06 -9.49
CA HIS A 123 14.70 1.45 -10.76
C HIS A 123 15.37 0.12 -10.51
N CYS A 124 14.89 -0.92 -11.16
CA CYS A 124 15.37 -2.31 -10.92
C CYS A 124 16.87 -2.47 -11.17
N ASP A 125 17.44 -1.68 -12.08
CA ASP A 125 18.87 -1.73 -12.42
C ASP A 125 19.77 -1.02 -11.39
N ASP A 126 19.23 -0.18 -10.52
CA ASP A 126 20.00 0.63 -9.56
C ASP A 126 19.54 0.42 -8.09
N LEU A 127 19.04 -0.77 -7.78
CA LEU A 127 18.65 -1.11 -6.41
C LEU A 127 19.87 -1.07 -5.45
N PRO A 128 19.69 -0.63 -4.22
CA PRO A 128 18.45 -0.21 -3.56
C PRO A 128 18.17 1.30 -3.63
N LYS A 129 18.82 2.04 -4.53
CA LYS A 129 18.61 3.48 -4.65
C LYS A 129 17.19 3.82 -5.12
N PHE A 130 16.66 4.90 -4.61
CA PHE A 130 15.33 5.40 -4.94
C PHE A 130 15.24 6.92 -4.84
N SER A 131 14.34 7.50 -5.60
CA SER A 131 13.85 8.86 -5.36
C SER A 131 12.68 8.80 -4.36
N SER A 132 12.51 9.84 -3.55
CA SER A 132 11.42 9.88 -2.57
C SER A 132 10.79 11.26 -2.50
N GLU A 133 9.47 11.31 -2.61
CA GLU A 133 8.69 12.53 -2.50
C GLU A 133 7.61 12.41 -1.43
N PRO A 134 7.37 13.45 -0.64
CA PRO A 134 6.29 13.46 0.34
C PRO A 134 4.93 13.55 -0.37
N PHE A 135 3.91 12.89 0.19
CA PHE A 135 2.52 13.05 -0.19
C PHE A 135 1.62 13.17 1.05
N ARG A 136 0.34 13.42 0.83
CA ARG A 136 -0.67 13.48 1.89
C ARG A 136 -1.93 12.76 1.47
N LEU A 137 -2.74 12.36 2.44
CA LEU A 137 -4.11 11.90 2.26
C LEU A 137 -5.07 12.98 2.74
N ALA A 138 -6.28 13.00 2.21
CA ALA A 138 -7.33 13.88 2.72
C ALA A 138 -7.65 13.54 4.17
N ALA A 139 -7.92 14.57 4.97
CA ALA A 139 -8.31 14.37 6.36
C ALA A 139 -9.61 13.55 6.43
N THR A 140 -9.65 12.57 7.31
CA THR A 140 -10.89 11.90 7.70
C THR A 140 -11.55 12.79 8.73
N ASN A 141 -12.65 13.47 8.34
CA ASN A 141 -13.41 14.28 9.29
C ASN A 141 -13.88 13.37 10.44
N GLY A 142 -13.24 13.49 11.60
CA GLY A 142 -13.76 13.22 12.93
C GLY A 142 -14.41 11.88 13.29
N GLN A 143 -14.50 10.90 12.40
CA GLN A 143 -14.94 9.56 12.74
C GLN A 143 -13.75 8.60 12.85
N THR A 144 -12.95 8.77 13.89
CA THR A 144 -12.06 7.72 14.41
C THR A 144 -12.90 6.68 15.16
N GLY A 145 -13.84 6.09 14.47
CA GLY A 145 -14.53 4.90 14.93
C GLY A 145 -13.69 3.67 14.58
N PHE A 146 -12.50 3.55 15.15
CA PHE A 146 -11.87 2.26 15.27
C PHE A 146 -12.68 1.46 16.29
N ARG A 147 -13.73 0.76 15.86
CA ARG A 147 -14.22 -0.38 16.61
C ARG A 147 -13.05 -1.37 16.63
N ARG A 148 -12.39 -1.44 17.78
CA ARG A 148 -11.49 -2.54 18.10
C ARG A 148 -12.36 -3.80 17.98
N PHE A 149 -12.08 -4.61 16.99
CA PHE A 149 -12.67 -5.95 16.91
C PHE A 149 -12.00 -6.77 18.02
N THR A 150 -12.52 -6.63 19.23
CA THR A 150 -12.23 -7.52 20.34
C THR A 150 -13.31 -8.58 20.29
N GLY A 151 -13.00 -9.74 19.76
CA GLY A 151 -14.03 -10.74 19.94
C GLY A 151 -13.88 -11.89 19.00
N TRP A 152 -13.21 -12.87 19.49
CA TRP A 152 -13.70 -14.23 19.50
C TRP A 152 -14.30 -14.45 20.90
N GLU A 153 -15.52 -14.00 21.11
CA GLU A 153 -16.33 -14.55 22.19
C GLU A 153 -16.83 -15.89 21.68
N ALA A 154 -16.31 -16.95 22.28
CA ALA A 154 -16.84 -18.29 22.13
C ALA A 154 -18.33 -18.25 22.53
N GLN A 155 -19.20 -18.64 21.62
CA GLN A 155 -20.59 -18.97 21.98
C GLN A 155 -20.53 -20.20 22.88
N GLU A 156 -20.73 -20.00 24.18
CA GLU A 156 -21.14 -21.07 25.07
C GLU A 156 -22.54 -21.48 24.64
N THR A 157 -22.64 -22.68 24.13
CA THR A 157 -23.91 -23.36 23.88
C THR A 157 -24.50 -23.72 25.23
N ASP A 158 -25.59 -23.03 25.61
CA ASP A 158 -26.49 -23.50 26.66
C ASP A 158 -27.14 -24.80 26.19
N GLU A 159 -26.64 -25.92 26.71
CA GLU A 159 -27.36 -27.19 26.63
C GLU A 159 -28.50 -27.16 27.64
N GLU A 160 -29.69 -27.37 27.14
CA GLU A 160 -30.92 -27.63 27.83
C GLU A 160 -30.72 -28.62 28.97
N GLN A 161 -31.26 -28.29 30.14
CA GLN A 161 -31.69 -29.25 31.14
C GLN A 161 -33.21 -29.22 31.20
N ASP A 162 -33.81 -30.13 30.43
CA ASP A 162 -35.13 -30.64 30.67
C ASP A 162 -35.09 -31.70 31.81
N GLN A 163 -35.76 -31.41 32.92
CA GLN A 163 -36.46 -32.36 33.76
C GLN A 163 -37.56 -31.68 34.56
#